data_80c20760e48ec3748cef08f18a16c895
#
_entry.id   80c20760e48ec3748cef08f18a16c895
#
_cell.length_a   1.000
_cell.length_b   1.000
_cell.length_c   1.000
_cell.angle_alpha   90.00
_cell.angle_beta   90.00
_cell.angle_gamma   90.00
#
_symmetry.space_group_name_H-M   'P 1'
#
loop_
_entity.id
_entity.type
_entity.pdbx_description
1 polymer ?
#
loop_
_entity_poly.entity_id
_entity_poly.type
_entity_poly.pdbx_seq_one_letter_code
_entity_poly.pdbx_strand_id
1 'polypeptide(L)'
;MLGCNAFPGVQCGHIVDPADAFMFNQINAGNAVAFPFAKGFGWGAEINLRYMFERLFEVAPGGGYPPERVEPEQRNKKILDAVNEVTHRDMVTILKELDPALAKGAVSGSRFQELFFANCKDEKIAEAVRELLAK
;
A
#
# COMPACT_ATOMS: atom_id res chain seq x y z
N MET A 1 8.07 2.72 -3.64
CA MET A 1 6.89 2.80 -4.52
C MET A 1 6.85 1.69 -5.56
N LEU A 2 7.82 1.59 -6.50
CA LEU A 2 7.77 0.59 -7.60
C LEU A 2 7.60 -0.84 -7.10
N GLY A 3 8.40 -1.28 -6.12
CA GLY A 3 8.29 -2.63 -5.56
C GLY A 3 6.94 -2.92 -4.92
N CYS A 4 6.33 -1.94 -4.25
CA CYS A 4 5.00 -2.11 -3.67
C CYS A 4 3.94 -2.34 -4.74
N ASN A 5 3.97 -1.54 -5.82
CA ASN A 5 3.01 -1.63 -6.92
C ASN A 5 3.20 -2.86 -7.82
N ALA A 6 4.20 -3.70 -7.56
CA ALA A 6 4.35 -5.00 -8.22
C ALA A 6 3.47 -6.09 -7.59
N PHE A 7 2.86 -5.84 -6.43
CA PHE A 7 2.02 -6.81 -5.74
C PHE A 7 0.53 -6.56 -5.97
N PRO A 8 -0.29 -7.63 -6.03
CA PRO A 8 -1.72 -7.53 -6.29
C PRO A 8 -2.43 -6.72 -5.21
N GLY A 9 -3.37 -5.89 -5.61
CA GLY A 9 -4.17 -5.07 -4.71
C GLY A 9 -3.42 -3.93 -4.04
N VAL A 10 -2.11 -3.74 -4.29
CA VAL A 10 -1.36 -2.62 -3.74
C VAL A 10 -1.42 -1.43 -4.69
N GLN A 11 -1.83 -0.30 -4.16
CA GLN A 11 -1.83 1.00 -4.83
C GLN A 11 -1.02 1.98 -3.99
N CYS A 12 0.26 2.09 -4.33
CA CYS A 12 1.23 2.89 -3.58
C CYS A 12 1.51 4.20 -4.30
N GLY A 13 1.24 5.32 -3.64
CA GLY A 13 1.56 6.66 -4.09
C GLY A 13 2.89 7.18 -3.55
N HIS A 14 3.54 8.05 -4.31
CA HIS A 14 4.70 8.82 -3.86
C HIS A 14 4.21 10.15 -3.31
N ILE A 15 4.43 10.38 -2.04
CA ILE A 15 3.95 11.55 -1.31
C ILE A 15 5.14 12.39 -0.88
N VAL A 16 5.18 13.66 -1.29
CA VAL A 16 6.28 14.57 -0.98
C VAL A 16 5.85 15.74 -0.09
N ASP A 17 4.54 16.04 -0.03
CA ASP A 17 4.00 17.12 0.79
C ASP A 17 2.55 16.81 1.27
N PRO A 18 1.98 17.64 2.15
CA PRO A 18 0.63 17.42 2.68
C PRO A 18 -0.49 17.48 1.62
N ALA A 19 -0.32 18.25 0.55
CA ALA A 19 -1.32 18.31 -0.52
C ALA A 19 -1.35 17.02 -1.34
N ASP A 20 -0.17 16.45 -1.64
CA ASP A 20 -0.05 15.12 -2.25
C ASP A 20 -0.76 14.06 -1.39
N ALA A 21 -0.55 14.10 -0.07
CA ALA A 21 -1.16 13.16 0.86
C ALA A 21 -2.69 13.22 0.81
N PHE A 22 -3.26 14.42 0.86
CA PHE A 22 -4.69 14.65 0.76
C PHE A 22 -5.25 14.17 -0.58
N MET A 23 -4.66 14.63 -1.70
CA MET A 23 -5.15 14.29 -3.04
C MET A 23 -5.02 12.80 -3.33
N PHE A 24 -3.93 12.16 -2.94
CA PHE A 24 -3.76 10.72 -3.10
C PHE A 24 -4.84 9.94 -2.35
N ASN A 25 -5.13 10.31 -1.11
CA ASN A 25 -6.19 9.69 -0.33
C ASN A 25 -7.57 9.90 -0.99
N GLN A 26 -7.88 11.13 -1.40
CA GLN A 26 -9.20 11.48 -1.91
C GLN A 26 -9.46 10.97 -3.33
N ILE A 27 -8.48 11.08 -4.23
CA ILE A 27 -8.66 10.79 -5.66
C ILE A 27 -8.34 9.32 -5.95
N ASN A 28 -7.20 8.84 -5.45
CA ASN A 28 -6.70 7.51 -5.78
C ASN A 28 -7.20 6.42 -4.84
N ALA A 29 -7.62 6.77 -3.63
CA ALA A 29 -7.99 5.81 -2.58
C ALA A 29 -6.95 4.69 -2.43
N GLY A 30 -5.66 5.07 -2.50
CA GLY A 30 -4.57 4.11 -2.38
C GLY A 30 -4.42 3.55 -0.98
N ASN A 31 -3.73 2.44 -0.85
CA ASN A 31 -3.58 1.72 0.41
C ASN A 31 -2.12 1.60 0.89
N ALA A 32 -1.18 2.21 0.18
CA ALA A 32 0.22 2.29 0.56
C ALA A 32 0.80 3.64 0.14
N VAL A 33 1.77 4.14 0.89
CA VAL A 33 2.46 5.38 0.58
C VAL A 33 3.98 5.20 0.67
N ALA A 34 4.71 5.91 -0.18
CA ALA A 34 6.15 5.97 -0.18
C ALA A 34 6.59 7.43 -0.06
N PHE A 35 7.38 7.72 0.97
CA PHE A 35 7.97 9.03 1.19
C PHE A 35 9.42 9.06 0.68
N PRO A 36 9.92 10.20 0.15
CA PRO A 36 11.32 10.33 -0.23
C PRO A 36 12.20 10.27 1.02
N PHE A 37 13.18 9.34 1.04
CA PHE A 37 14.04 9.16 2.21
C PHE A 37 15.16 10.20 2.28
N ALA A 38 15.75 10.57 1.14
CA ALA A 38 16.94 11.40 1.09
C ALA A 38 16.68 12.87 0.71
N LYS A 39 15.55 13.16 0.08
CA LYS A 39 15.20 14.51 -0.39
C LYS A 39 14.05 15.08 0.44
N GLY A 40 14.29 16.27 1.03
CA GLY A 40 13.27 16.93 1.86
C GLY A 40 13.23 16.45 3.32
N PHE A 41 14.11 15.54 3.70
CA PHE A 41 14.26 15.06 5.08
C PHE A 41 15.50 15.71 5.73
N GLY A 42 15.31 16.90 6.23
CA GLY A 42 16.28 17.66 7.01
C GLY A 42 15.63 18.23 8.26
N TRP A 43 16.01 19.40 8.66
CA TRP A 43 15.40 20.12 9.78
C TRP A 43 13.90 20.31 9.56
N GLY A 44 13.08 19.88 10.56
CA GLY A 44 11.63 19.97 10.47
C GLY A 44 10.98 18.84 9.65
N ALA A 45 11.74 17.83 9.21
CA ALA A 45 11.21 16.70 8.46
C ALA A 45 10.09 15.97 9.21
N GLU A 46 10.24 15.80 10.52
CA GLU A 46 9.23 15.19 11.40
C GLU A 46 7.93 16.00 11.45
N ILE A 47 8.02 17.33 11.33
CA ILE A 47 6.85 18.22 11.28
C ILE A 47 6.12 18.04 9.95
N ASN A 48 6.88 18.05 8.84
CA ASN A 48 6.31 17.84 7.50
C ASN A 48 5.68 16.44 7.38
N LEU A 49 6.37 15.41 7.87
CA LEU A 49 5.85 14.04 7.88
C LEU A 49 4.55 13.94 8.70
N ARG A 50 4.48 14.60 9.85
CA ARG A 50 3.25 14.67 10.64
C ARG A 50 2.11 15.30 9.87
N TYR A 51 2.33 16.42 9.20
CA TYR A 51 1.31 17.08 8.38
C TYR A 51 0.86 16.20 7.20
N MET A 52 1.77 15.45 6.57
CA MET A 52 1.40 14.48 5.55
C MET A 52 0.49 13.38 6.10
N PHE A 53 0.80 12.82 7.28
CA PHE A 53 -0.08 11.84 7.94
C PHE A 53 -1.41 12.42 8.37
N GLU A 54 -1.44 13.62 8.93
CA GLU A 54 -2.68 14.30 9.29
C GLU A 54 -3.60 14.43 8.06
N ARG A 55 -3.07 14.87 6.92
CA ARG A 55 -3.83 15.00 5.67
C ARG A 55 -4.22 13.66 5.05
N LEU A 56 -3.38 12.66 5.16
CA LEU A 56 -3.67 11.31 4.66
C LEU A 56 -4.85 10.66 5.37
N PHE A 57 -5.03 10.94 6.67
CA PHE A 57 -6.06 10.32 7.50
C PHE A 57 -7.18 11.28 7.92
N GLU A 58 -7.22 12.49 7.41
CA GLU A 58 -8.21 13.52 7.75
C GLU A 58 -9.65 13.10 7.40
N VAL A 59 -9.78 12.43 6.26
CA VAL A 59 -11.07 12.00 5.71
C VAL A 59 -10.97 10.59 5.15
N ALA A 60 -12.12 9.95 4.97
CA ALA A 60 -12.18 8.61 4.39
C ALA A 60 -11.60 8.58 2.96
N PRO A 61 -10.86 7.51 2.58
CA PRO A 61 -10.31 7.39 1.24
C PRO A 61 -11.38 7.37 0.15
N GLY A 62 -11.06 7.96 -1.01
CA GLY A 62 -11.91 7.89 -2.20
C GLY A 62 -13.12 8.81 -2.18
N GLY A 63 -13.13 9.81 -1.31
CA GLY A 63 -14.19 10.82 -1.29
C GLY A 63 -14.24 11.71 -2.53
N GLY A 64 -13.12 11.80 -3.26
CA GLY A 64 -12.96 12.63 -4.45
C GLY A 64 -12.60 14.09 -4.15
N TYR A 65 -11.93 14.73 -5.12
CA TYR A 65 -11.55 16.14 -5.02
C TYR A 65 -11.22 16.74 -6.40
N PRO A 66 -11.70 17.95 -6.74
CA PRO A 66 -12.72 18.72 -6.01
C PRO A 66 -14.12 18.07 -6.10
N PRO A 67 -15.13 18.53 -5.36
CA PRO A 67 -16.44 17.86 -5.26
C PRO A 67 -17.11 17.52 -6.61
N GLU A 68 -16.95 18.37 -7.62
CA GLU A 68 -17.49 18.14 -8.97
C GLU A 68 -16.78 17.03 -9.75
N ARG A 69 -15.67 16.51 -9.25
CA ARG A 69 -14.87 15.45 -9.88
C ARG A 69 -15.07 14.06 -9.24
N VAL A 70 -15.82 13.97 -8.16
CA VAL A 70 -16.01 12.74 -7.37
C VAL A 70 -16.43 11.55 -8.24
N GLU A 71 -17.48 11.70 -9.06
CA GLU A 71 -18.01 10.61 -9.88
C GLU A 71 -16.98 10.06 -10.89
N PRO A 72 -16.34 10.89 -11.75
CA PRO A 72 -15.33 10.37 -12.67
C PRO A 72 -14.11 9.78 -11.95
N GLU A 73 -13.70 10.29 -10.80
CA GLU A 73 -12.57 9.76 -10.04
C GLU A 73 -12.88 8.38 -9.45
N GLN A 74 -14.05 8.19 -8.84
CA GLN A 74 -14.49 6.91 -8.33
C GLN A 74 -14.68 5.86 -9.45
N ARG A 75 -15.16 6.29 -10.63
CA ARG A 75 -15.21 5.42 -11.81
C ARG A 75 -13.82 4.98 -12.25
N ASN A 76 -12.87 5.91 -12.33
CA ASN A 76 -11.50 5.62 -12.72
C ASN A 76 -10.80 4.70 -11.71
N LYS A 77 -11.08 4.87 -10.41
CA LYS A 77 -10.59 3.96 -9.37
C LYS A 77 -11.06 2.52 -9.61
N LYS A 78 -12.34 2.31 -9.91
CA LYS A 78 -12.87 0.97 -10.22
C LYS A 78 -12.23 0.36 -11.46
N ILE A 79 -11.95 1.17 -12.49
CA ILE A 79 -11.23 0.71 -13.70
C ILE A 79 -9.80 0.29 -13.33
N LEU A 80 -9.11 1.07 -12.51
CA LEU A 80 -7.75 0.74 -12.06
C LEU A 80 -7.74 -0.56 -11.24
N ASP A 81 -8.72 -0.78 -10.38
CA ASP A 81 -8.86 -2.03 -9.63
C ASP A 81 -9.02 -3.25 -10.56
N ALA A 82 -9.91 -3.13 -11.56
CA ALA A 82 -10.11 -4.20 -12.54
C ALA A 82 -8.85 -4.47 -13.39
N VAL A 83 -8.09 -3.43 -13.75
CA VAL A 83 -6.79 -3.59 -14.43
C VAL A 83 -5.79 -4.32 -13.52
N ASN A 84 -5.73 -3.94 -12.24
CA ASN A 84 -4.85 -4.59 -11.27
C ASN A 84 -5.14 -6.09 -11.14
N GLU A 85 -6.42 -6.49 -11.07
CA GLU A 85 -6.84 -7.89 -11.00
C GLU A 85 -6.35 -8.74 -12.18
N VAL A 86 -6.35 -8.19 -13.40
CA VAL A 86 -5.98 -8.96 -14.60
C VAL A 86 -4.48 -8.87 -14.95
N THR A 87 -3.75 -7.91 -14.39
CA THR A 87 -2.33 -7.69 -14.71
C THR A 87 -1.38 -8.24 -13.65
N HIS A 88 -1.88 -8.56 -12.45
CA HIS A 88 -1.08 -9.08 -11.34
C HIS A 88 -1.38 -10.56 -11.08
N ARG A 89 -0.33 -11.28 -10.66
CA ARG A 89 -0.49 -12.66 -10.16
C ARG A 89 -1.08 -12.62 -8.75
N ASP A 90 -1.78 -13.68 -8.35
CA ASP A 90 -2.28 -13.78 -6.99
C ASP A 90 -1.12 -13.91 -5.96
N MET A 91 -1.36 -13.45 -4.74
CA MET A 91 -0.35 -13.41 -3.69
C MET A 91 0.18 -14.80 -3.31
N VAL A 92 -0.65 -15.83 -3.30
CA VAL A 92 -0.25 -17.19 -2.96
C VAL A 92 0.76 -17.72 -4.00
N THR A 93 0.48 -17.51 -5.28
CA THR A 93 1.40 -17.84 -6.37
C THR A 93 2.73 -17.09 -6.23
N ILE A 94 2.67 -15.78 -5.94
CA ILE A 94 3.87 -14.97 -5.72
C ILE A 94 4.71 -15.53 -4.58
N LEU A 95 4.13 -15.82 -3.42
CA LEU A 95 4.85 -16.36 -2.26
C LEU A 95 5.51 -17.71 -2.54
N LYS A 96 4.93 -18.53 -3.43
CA LYS A 96 5.47 -19.83 -3.81
C LYS A 96 6.59 -19.76 -4.85
N GLU A 97 6.56 -18.77 -5.74
CA GLU A 97 7.48 -18.65 -6.88
C GLU A 97 8.63 -17.65 -6.66
N LEU A 98 8.50 -16.75 -5.67
CA LEU A 98 9.61 -15.89 -5.29
C LEU A 98 10.81 -16.70 -4.79
N ASP A 99 12.01 -16.13 -4.94
CA ASP A 99 13.21 -16.68 -4.30
C ASP A 99 12.93 -16.97 -2.83
N PRO A 100 13.13 -18.21 -2.35
CA PRO A 100 12.74 -18.62 -1.00
C PRO A 100 13.44 -17.81 0.10
N ALA A 101 14.70 -17.43 -0.09
CA ALA A 101 15.45 -16.65 0.91
C ALA A 101 14.88 -15.22 0.99
N LEU A 102 14.56 -14.63 -0.15
CA LEU A 102 13.92 -13.31 -0.20
C LEU A 102 12.53 -13.34 0.45
N ALA A 103 11.70 -14.29 0.05
CA ALA A 103 10.32 -14.41 0.56
C ALA A 103 10.30 -14.68 2.08
N LYS A 104 11.09 -15.64 2.54
CA LYS A 104 11.22 -15.95 3.98
C LYS A 104 11.78 -14.75 4.76
N GLY A 105 12.82 -14.10 4.24
CA GLY A 105 13.40 -12.90 4.86
C GLY A 105 12.37 -11.78 5.06
N ALA A 106 11.48 -11.59 4.09
CA ALA A 106 10.44 -10.56 4.17
C ALA A 106 9.40 -10.82 5.28
N VAL A 107 9.10 -12.08 5.59
CA VAL A 107 8.04 -12.47 6.56
C VAL A 107 8.57 -12.95 7.90
N SER A 108 9.90 -13.06 8.09
CA SER A 108 10.52 -13.61 9.30
C SER A 108 10.47 -12.71 10.51
N GLY A 109 10.28 -11.39 10.33
CA GLY A 109 10.28 -10.43 11.43
C GLY A 109 9.17 -10.72 12.46
N SER A 110 9.52 -10.77 13.75
CA SER A 110 8.55 -11.05 14.82
C SER A 110 7.37 -10.07 14.81
N ARG A 111 7.65 -8.80 14.59
CA ARG A 111 6.61 -7.76 14.51
C ARG A 111 5.69 -7.94 13.29
N PHE A 112 6.24 -8.37 12.15
CA PHE A 112 5.42 -8.71 10.98
C PHE A 112 4.49 -9.88 11.32
N GLN A 113 5.02 -10.97 11.87
CA GLN A 113 4.23 -12.17 12.19
C GLN A 113 3.11 -11.86 13.18
N GLU A 114 3.43 -11.13 14.27
CA GLU A 114 2.44 -10.70 15.25
C GLU A 114 1.27 -9.95 14.60
N LEU A 115 1.57 -8.91 13.83
CA LEU A 115 0.54 -8.05 13.23
C LEU A 115 -0.17 -8.74 12.05
N PHE A 116 0.57 -9.46 11.23
CA PHE A 116 0.01 -10.15 10.07
C PHE A 116 -0.99 -11.22 10.51
N PHE A 117 -0.61 -12.15 11.38
CA PHE A 117 -1.50 -13.23 11.79
C PHE A 117 -2.67 -12.76 12.65
N ALA A 118 -2.54 -11.65 13.37
CA ALA A 118 -3.64 -11.06 14.12
C ALA A 118 -4.69 -10.38 13.21
N ASN A 119 -4.33 -9.95 11.99
CA ASN A 119 -5.18 -9.11 11.15
C ASN A 119 -5.47 -9.72 9.77
N CYS A 120 -4.76 -10.76 9.32
CA CYS A 120 -4.97 -11.39 8.03
C CYS A 120 -6.34 -12.07 7.98
N LYS A 121 -7.17 -11.65 7.02
CA LYS A 121 -8.52 -12.21 6.80
C LYS A 121 -8.55 -13.27 5.69
N ASP A 122 -7.48 -13.38 4.91
CA ASP A 122 -7.35 -14.38 3.86
C ASP A 122 -6.55 -15.58 4.35
N GLU A 123 -7.26 -16.68 4.65
CA GLU A 123 -6.63 -17.89 5.18
C GLU A 123 -5.68 -18.55 4.19
N LYS A 124 -5.89 -18.41 2.87
CA LYS A 124 -4.98 -18.97 1.87
C LYS A 124 -3.62 -18.26 1.91
N ILE A 125 -3.64 -16.94 2.05
CA ILE A 125 -2.39 -16.16 2.20
C ILE A 125 -1.75 -16.47 3.55
N ALA A 126 -2.53 -16.57 4.63
CA ALA A 126 -2.01 -16.90 5.95
C ALA A 126 -1.31 -18.27 5.96
N GLU A 127 -1.91 -19.27 5.32
CA GLU A 127 -1.32 -20.61 5.21
C GLU A 127 -0.03 -20.61 4.36
N ALA A 128 -0.03 -19.92 3.22
CA ALA A 128 1.16 -19.78 2.39
C ALA A 128 2.34 -19.13 3.15
N VAL A 129 2.06 -18.16 4.01
CA VAL A 129 3.08 -17.55 4.89
C VAL A 129 3.57 -18.54 5.95
N ARG A 130 2.68 -19.33 6.58
CA ARG A 130 3.08 -20.40 7.53
C ARG A 130 3.98 -21.44 6.88
N GLU A 131 3.59 -21.93 5.69
CA GLU A 131 4.41 -22.87 4.91
C GLU A 131 5.79 -22.29 4.59
N LEU A 132 5.87 -21.01 4.26
CA LEU A 132 7.12 -20.32 3.95
C LEU A 132 8.02 -20.19 5.20
N LEU A 133 7.45 -19.91 6.36
CA LEU A 133 8.18 -19.80 7.62
C LEU A 133 8.69 -21.18 8.12
N ALA A 134 7.98 -22.26 7.79
CA ALA A 134 8.34 -23.63 8.20
C ALA A 134 9.51 -24.23 7.40
N LYS A 135 9.81 -23.70 6.20
CA LYS A 135 10.96 -24.11 5.37
C LYS A 135 12.27 -23.52 5.88
#